data_920d1446183146b22c762daa651b7d79
#
_entry.id   920d1446183146b22c762daa651b7d79
#
_cell.length_a   1.000
_cell.length_b   1.000
_cell.length_c   1.000
_cell.angle_alpha   90.00
_cell.angle_beta   90.00
_cell.angle_gamma   90.00
#
_symmetry.space_group_name_H-M   'P 1'
#
loop_
_entity.id
_entity.type
_entity.pdbx_description
1 polymer ?
#
loop_
_entity_poly.entity_id
_entity_poly.type
_entity_poly.pdbx_seq_one_letter_code
_entity_poly.pdbx_strand_id
1 'polypeptide(L)'
;MIFDMDGTLLDDLSLISHVAGSVLQAAFGTPEAEARIHYLATTGMPFEAQLAQLYPHAPADERRRVARTFHERKVTEAYAHAGPFPEIPKLLKRLSQGGWTLAISTGAEAEMAEIVLEREGLRFWFEDLLGSRDGTKREHLQEYRRRYPSAPLILVGDSRFDMEAGQSMPGVTTIGRASTVHGWTLTPADLRRWGAAWADYSLARLPEVLDQLFPSDRTPTAEARTSGNGPASAARGPPRREGPGPRASRRRG
;
A
#
# COMPACT_ATOMS: atom_id res chain seq x y z
N MET A 1 0.76 11.47 -4.77
CA MET A 1 0.59 11.00 -3.36
C MET A 1 0.91 9.53 -3.30
N ILE A 2 1.64 9.10 -2.28
CA ILE A 2 2.19 7.75 -2.15
C ILE A 2 1.61 7.14 -0.88
N PHE A 3 0.98 5.98 -0.99
CA PHE A 3 0.38 5.28 0.15
C PHE A 3 1.20 4.05 0.51
N ASP A 4 1.40 3.82 1.78
CA ASP A 4 1.64 2.48 2.29
C ASP A 4 0.37 1.63 2.17
N MET A 5 0.50 0.30 2.26
CA MET A 5 -0.61 -0.63 2.07
C MET A 5 -1.14 -1.18 3.39
N ASP A 6 -0.33 -1.98 4.08
CA ASP A 6 -0.73 -2.68 5.30
C ASP A 6 -0.94 -1.67 6.44
N GLY A 7 -2.06 -1.72 7.15
CA GLY A 7 -2.38 -0.75 8.22
C GLY A 7 -2.72 0.66 7.74
N THR A 8 -2.57 0.96 6.47
CA THR A 8 -2.84 2.29 5.88
C THR A 8 -4.05 2.25 4.94
N LEU A 9 -4.01 1.45 3.90
CA LEU A 9 -5.14 1.19 3.01
C LEU A 9 -5.97 0.00 3.48
N LEU A 10 -5.32 -1.05 3.99
CA LEU A 10 -5.92 -2.30 4.45
C LEU A 10 -6.00 -2.33 5.98
N ASP A 11 -7.12 -2.81 6.49
CA ASP A 11 -7.35 -3.08 7.93
C ASP A 11 -6.90 -4.50 8.26
N ASP A 12 -5.59 -4.72 8.24
CA ASP A 12 -4.98 -6.04 8.33
C ASP A 12 -3.92 -6.22 9.42
N LEU A 13 -3.54 -5.16 10.15
CA LEU A 13 -2.53 -5.27 11.21
C LEU A 13 -2.87 -6.30 12.28
N SER A 14 -4.17 -6.48 12.60
CA SER A 14 -4.62 -7.51 13.52
C SER A 14 -4.30 -8.91 13.00
N LEU A 15 -4.59 -9.18 11.74
CA LEU A 15 -4.34 -10.45 11.07
C LEU A 15 -2.85 -10.73 10.94
N ILE A 16 -2.10 -9.75 10.44
CA ILE A 16 -0.65 -9.88 10.23
C ILE A 16 0.07 -10.10 11.56
N SER A 17 -0.29 -9.34 12.60
CA SER A 17 0.32 -9.50 13.93
C SER A 17 0.02 -10.87 14.53
N HIS A 18 -1.16 -11.45 14.28
CA HIS A 18 -1.49 -12.82 14.71
C HIS A 18 -0.58 -13.84 14.01
N VAL A 19 -0.41 -13.74 12.69
CA VAL A 19 0.52 -14.61 11.95
C VAL A 19 1.95 -14.46 12.48
N ALA A 20 2.42 -13.22 12.68
CA ALA A 20 3.75 -12.97 13.24
C ALA A 20 3.90 -13.59 14.64
N GLY A 21 2.93 -13.35 15.53
CA GLY A 21 2.93 -13.91 16.88
C GLY A 21 3.02 -15.42 16.91
N SER A 22 2.19 -16.10 16.12
CA SER A 22 2.19 -17.56 16.00
C SER A 22 3.51 -18.11 15.46
N VAL A 23 4.09 -17.47 14.43
CA VAL A 23 5.38 -17.88 13.84
C VAL A 23 6.52 -17.68 14.84
N LEU A 24 6.55 -16.56 15.54
CA LEU A 24 7.59 -16.25 16.52
C LEU A 24 7.49 -17.15 17.76
N GLN A 25 6.28 -17.49 18.21
CA GLN A 25 6.06 -18.44 19.27
C GLN A 25 6.59 -19.84 18.89
N ALA A 26 6.26 -20.29 17.69
CA ALA A 26 6.69 -21.61 17.21
C ALA A 26 8.21 -21.70 17.02
N ALA A 27 8.86 -20.62 16.57
CA ALA A 27 10.29 -20.62 16.27
C ALA A 27 11.15 -20.34 17.50
N PHE A 28 10.76 -19.42 18.36
CA PHE A 28 11.61 -18.88 19.43
C PHE A 28 11.00 -19.03 20.83
N GLY A 29 9.80 -19.60 20.94
CA GLY A 29 9.13 -19.80 22.24
C GLY A 29 8.61 -18.51 22.89
N THR A 30 8.66 -17.36 22.22
CA THR A 30 8.10 -16.10 22.73
C THR A 30 6.58 -16.24 22.84
N PRO A 31 5.96 -15.90 23.98
CA PRO A 31 4.51 -15.93 24.10
C PRO A 31 3.83 -15.13 22.98
N GLU A 32 2.80 -15.70 22.35
CA GLU A 32 2.17 -15.10 21.16
C GLU A 32 1.75 -13.64 21.37
N ALA A 33 1.13 -13.34 22.52
CA ALA A 33 0.69 -11.97 22.84
C ALA A 33 1.86 -10.98 22.89
N GLU A 34 3.00 -11.36 23.44
CA GLU A 34 4.22 -10.57 23.48
C GLU A 34 4.82 -10.42 22.06
N ALA A 35 4.92 -11.53 21.33
CA ALA A 35 5.44 -11.53 19.96
C ALA A 35 4.61 -10.63 19.01
N ARG A 36 3.30 -10.58 19.19
CA ARG A 36 2.41 -9.66 18.46
C ARG A 36 2.73 -8.19 18.74
N ILE A 37 2.95 -7.84 20.01
CA ILE A 37 3.33 -6.47 20.40
C ILE A 37 4.70 -6.12 19.80
N HIS A 38 5.67 -7.03 19.85
CA HIS A 38 6.98 -6.85 19.24
C HIS A 38 6.87 -6.58 17.74
N TYR A 39 6.06 -7.37 17.03
CA TYR A 39 5.79 -7.16 15.61
C TYR A 39 5.20 -5.77 15.35
N LEU A 40 4.12 -5.40 16.07
CA LEU A 40 3.44 -4.11 15.90
C LEU A 40 4.34 -2.91 16.20
N ALA A 41 5.21 -3.03 17.20
CA ALA A 41 6.16 -1.97 17.56
C ALA A 41 7.27 -1.76 16.49
N THR A 42 7.48 -2.73 15.62
CA THR A 42 8.50 -2.71 14.56
C THR A 42 7.91 -2.78 13.14
N THR A 43 6.58 -2.68 13.01
CA THR A 43 5.91 -2.66 11.70
C THR A 43 6.44 -1.55 10.81
N GLY A 44 6.47 -1.79 9.49
CA GLY A 44 7.13 -0.92 8.52
C GLY A 44 8.61 -1.23 8.28
N MET A 45 9.26 -2.02 9.16
CA MET A 45 10.58 -2.60 8.95
C MET A 45 10.44 -3.94 8.22
N PRO A 46 11.34 -4.31 7.29
CA PRO A 46 11.39 -5.65 6.73
C PRO A 46 11.46 -6.72 7.82
N PHE A 47 10.67 -7.79 7.72
CA PHE A 47 10.51 -8.76 8.81
C PHE A 47 11.83 -9.44 9.19
N GLU A 48 12.73 -9.70 8.24
CA GLU A 48 14.08 -10.21 8.53
C GLU A 48 14.89 -9.25 9.41
N ALA A 49 14.74 -7.94 9.21
CA ALA A 49 15.40 -6.93 10.04
C ALA A 49 14.77 -6.87 11.44
N GLN A 50 13.44 -7.03 11.55
CA GLN A 50 12.77 -7.18 12.85
C GLN A 50 13.32 -8.39 13.61
N LEU A 51 13.46 -9.56 12.94
CA LEU A 51 14.01 -10.77 13.54
C LEU A 51 15.46 -10.57 13.99
N ALA A 52 16.28 -9.84 13.21
CA ALA A 52 17.66 -9.56 13.60
C ALA A 52 17.74 -8.67 14.87
N GLN A 53 16.79 -7.76 15.04
CA GLN A 53 16.70 -6.90 16.22
C GLN A 53 16.14 -7.65 17.44
N LEU A 54 15.09 -8.44 17.26
CA LEU A 54 14.38 -9.12 18.37
C LEU A 54 15.12 -10.39 18.83
N TYR A 55 15.77 -11.08 17.91
CA TYR A 55 16.48 -12.35 18.15
C TYR A 55 17.93 -12.28 17.62
N PRO A 56 18.78 -11.40 18.17
CA PRO A 56 20.15 -11.18 17.65
C PRO A 56 21.04 -12.42 17.76
N HIS A 57 20.74 -13.32 18.72
CA HIS A 57 21.50 -14.55 18.96
C HIS A 57 21.03 -15.72 18.11
N ALA A 58 19.88 -15.65 17.46
CA ALA A 58 19.41 -16.71 16.57
C ALA A 58 20.29 -16.76 15.29
N PRO A 59 20.62 -17.96 14.79
CA PRO A 59 21.38 -18.11 13.54
C PRO A 59 20.69 -17.39 12.37
N ALA A 60 21.50 -16.78 11.49
CA ALA A 60 20.95 -16.06 10.33
C ALA A 60 20.07 -16.93 9.42
N ASP A 61 20.44 -18.21 9.27
CA ASP A 61 19.67 -19.19 8.47
C ASP A 61 18.31 -19.50 9.10
N GLU A 62 18.26 -19.54 10.42
CA GLU A 62 17.02 -19.74 11.15
C GLU A 62 16.10 -18.52 10.99
N ARG A 63 16.62 -17.30 11.16
CA ARG A 63 15.86 -16.06 10.92
C ARG A 63 15.30 -16.01 9.50
N ARG A 64 16.09 -16.34 8.48
CA ARG A 64 15.62 -16.42 7.07
C ARG A 64 14.51 -17.45 6.89
N ARG A 65 14.63 -18.62 7.51
CA ARG A 65 13.58 -19.64 7.46
C ARG A 65 12.28 -19.15 8.11
N VAL A 66 12.38 -18.54 9.28
CA VAL A 66 11.24 -17.95 10.01
C VAL A 66 10.59 -16.82 9.20
N ALA A 67 11.38 -15.94 8.58
CA ALA A 67 10.85 -14.89 7.73
C ALA A 67 10.10 -15.45 6.52
N ARG A 68 10.61 -16.50 5.89
CA ARG A 68 9.91 -17.17 4.78
C ARG A 68 8.57 -17.75 5.23
N THR A 69 8.54 -18.48 6.34
CA THR A 69 7.29 -19.01 6.90
C THR A 69 6.29 -17.92 7.21
N PHE A 70 6.74 -16.78 7.76
CA PHE A 70 5.88 -15.63 8.00
C PHE A 70 5.29 -15.09 6.69
N HIS A 71 6.09 -14.88 5.66
CA HIS A 71 5.62 -14.36 4.38
C HIS A 71 4.61 -15.30 3.70
N GLU A 72 4.88 -16.60 3.70
CA GLU A 72 3.96 -17.62 3.16
C GLU A 72 2.61 -17.59 3.90
N ARG A 73 2.63 -17.59 5.23
CA ARG A 73 1.42 -17.54 6.05
C ARG A 73 0.71 -16.18 6.00
N LYS A 74 1.45 -15.06 5.89
CA LYS A 74 0.86 -13.73 5.70
C LYS A 74 -0.04 -13.72 4.47
N VAL A 75 0.41 -14.33 3.37
CA VAL A 75 -0.38 -14.43 2.12
C VAL A 75 -1.64 -15.24 2.31
N THR A 76 -1.53 -16.42 2.91
CA THR A 76 -2.64 -17.40 2.99
C THR A 76 -3.62 -17.13 4.14
N GLU A 77 -3.17 -16.47 5.21
CA GLU A 77 -3.96 -16.28 6.42
C GLU A 77 -4.36 -14.81 6.64
N ALA A 78 -3.45 -13.86 6.43
CA ALA A 78 -3.76 -12.44 6.63
C ALA A 78 -4.36 -11.82 5.36
N TYR A 79 -3.65 -11.86 4.26
CA TYR A 79 -4.13 -11.23 3.02
C TYR A 79 -5.39 -11.88 2.46
N ALA A 80 -5.60 -13.18 2.66
CA ALA A 80 -6.84 -13.84 2.27
C ALA A 80 -8.10 -13.22 2.90
N HIS A 81 -7.96 -12.57 4.06
CA HIS A 81 -9.04 -11.98 4.85
C HIS A 81 -8.93 -10.46 5.02
N ALA A 82 -7.85 -9.84 4.53
CA ALA A 82 -7.66 -8.40 4.58
C ALA A 82 -8.67 -7.70 3.68
N GLY A 83 -9.21 -6.59 4.16
CA GLY A 83 -10.06 -5.68 3.39
C GLY A 83 -9.63 -4.23 3.61
N PRO A 84 -10.09 -3.29 2.78
CA PRO A 84 -9.79 -1.89 2.97
C PRO A 84 -10.49 -1.33 4.20
N PHE A 85 -9.89 -0.30 4.82
CA PHE A 85 -10.63 0.50 5.79
C PHE A 85 -11.87 1.11 5.13
N PRO A 86 -13.00 1.25 5.85
CA PRO A 86 -14.28 1.65 5.28
C PRO A 86 -14.28 2.96 4.49
N GLU A 87 -13.42 3.89 4.88
CA GLU A 87 -13.30 5.19 4.22
C GLU A 87 -12.45 5.17 2.94
N ILE A 88 -11.59 4.17 2.72
CA ILE A 88 -10.58 4.17 1.66
C ILE A 88 -11.18 4.25 0.26
N PRO A 89 -12.19 3.47 -0.14
CA PRO A 89 -12.73 3.57 -1.50
C PRO A 89 -13.25 4.97 -1.83
N LYS A 90 -13.94 5.60 -0.87
CA LYS A 90 -14.45 6.97 -1.03
C LYS A 90 -13.32 8.00 -1.03
N LEU A 91 -12.32 7.80 -0.20
CA LEU A 91 -11.13 8.67 -0.13
C LEU A 91 -10.38 8.68 -1.46
N LEU A 92 -10.02 7.50 -1.99
CA LEU A 92 -9.27 7.37 -3.25
C LEU A 92 -10.01 8.02 -4.41
N LYS A 93 -11.34 7.82 -4.47
CA LYS A 93 -12.19 8.49 -5.46
C LYS A 93 -12.11 10.02 -5.35
N ARG A 94 -12.21 10.58 -4.14
CA ARG A 94 -12.13 12.03 -3.93
C ARG A 94 -10.77 12.60 -4.31
N LEU A 95 -9.69 11.89 -3.93
CA LEU A 95 -8.32 12.30 -4.26
C LEU A 95 -8.09 12.29 -5.77
N SER A 96 -8.50 11.24 -6.47
CA SER A 96 -8.40 11.15 -7.92
C SER A 96 -9.21 12.26 -8.62
N GLN A 97 -10.44 12.52 -8.16
CA GLN A 97 -11.26 13.62 -8.68
C GLN A 97 -10.65 15.00 -8.38
N GLY A 98 -9.89 15.12 -7.29
CA GLY A 98 -9.11 16.32 -6.95
C GLY A 98 -7.81 16.47 -7.75
N GLY A 99 -7.55 15.58 -8.73
CA GLY A 99 -6.38 15.65 -9.60
C GLY A 99 -5.08 15.14 -8.97
N TRP A 100 -5.16 14.37 -7.87
CA TRP A 100 -3.99 13.72 -7.29
C TRP A 100 -3.62 12.46 -8.05
N THR A 101 -2.36 12.37 -8.47
CA THR A 101 -1.74 11.11 -8.90
C THR A 101 -1.47 10.26 -7.66
N LEU A 102 -1.95 9.01 -7.66
CA LEU A 102 -1.82 8.10 -6.54
C LEU A 102 -0.84 6.97 -6.89
N ALA A 103 0.01 6.62 -5.95
CA ALA A 103 0.97 5.53 -6.08
C ALA A 103 1.09 4.77 -4.76
N ILE A 104 1.71 3.59 -4.79
CA ILE A 104 1.92 2.74 -3.63
C ILE A 104 3.41 2.53 -3.39
N SER A 105 3.79 2.54 -2.11
CA SER A 105 5.10 2.13 -1.62
C SER A 105 4.89 1.19 -0.45
N THR A 106 5.09 -0.11 -0.66
CA THR A 106 4.81 -1.15 0.34
C THR A 106 6.03 -2.00 0.66
N GLY A 107 6.08 -2.55 1.89
CA GLY A 107 7.02 -3.59 2.29
C GLY A 107 6.63 -5.00 1.81
N ALA A 108 5.46 -5.17 1.19
CA ALA A 108 5.09 -6.41 0.52
C ALA A 108 5.78 -6.55 -0.86
N GLU A 109 5.85 -7.76 -1.40
CA GLU A 109 6.24 -7.94 -2.80
C GLU A 109 5.17 -7.31 -3.73
N ALA A 110 5.60 -6.64 -4.79
CA ALA A 110 4.71 -5.91 -5.69
C ALA A 110 3.58 -6.79 -6.25
N GLU A 111 3.92 -8.00 -6.69
CA GLU A 111 2.98 -8.96 -7.27
C GLU A 111 1.89 -9.36 -6.25
N MET A 112 2.25 -9.50 -4.98
CA MET A 112 1.30 -9.83 -3.92
C MET A 112 0.40 -8.65 -3.59
N ALA A 113 0.97 -7.45 -3.54
CA ALA A 113 0.22 -6.23 -3.33
C ALA A 113 -0.79 -6.00 -4.47
N GLU A 114 -0.41 -6.22 -5.72
CA GLU A 114 -1.31 -6.14 -6.87
C GLU A 114 -2.50 -7.09 -6.73
N ILE A 115 -2.25 -8.38 -6.43
CA ILE A 115 -3.32 -9.39 -6.27
C ILE A 115 -4.33 -8.96 -5.20
N VAL A 116 -3.85 -8.49 -4.03
CA VAL A 116 -4.73 -8.05 -2.94
C VAL A 116 -5.52 -6.81 -3.34
N LEU A 117 -4.87 -5.82 -3.93
CA LEU A 117 -5.50 -4.56 -4.34
C LEU A 117 -6.50 -4.77 -5.49
N GLU A 118 -6.23 -5.68 -6.43
CA GLU A 118 -7.19 -6.06 -7.48
C GLU A 118 -8.42 -6.74 -6.89
N ARG A 119 -8.25 -7.71 -5.99
CA ARG A 119 -9.35 -8.38 -5.31
C ARG A 119 -10.25 -7.39 -4.56
N GLU A 120 -9.66 -6.40 -3.90
CA GLU A 120 -10.38 -5.37 -3.15
C GLU A 120 -10.91 -4.23 -4.04
N GLY A 121 -10.67 -4.28 -5.36
CA GLY A 121 -11.09 -3.25 -6.30
C GLY A 121 -10.42 -1.89 -6.07
N LEU A 122 -9.19 -1.90 -5.57
CA LEU A 122 -8.44 -0.68 -5.29
C LEU A 122 -7.33 -0.40 -6.32
N ARG A 123 -6.79 -1.43 -7.00
CA ARG A 123 -5.61 -1.33 -7.87
C ARG A 123 -5.73 -0.24 -8.94
N PHE A 124 -6.89 -0.10 -9.54
CA PHE A 124 -7.13 0.85 -10.64
C PHE A 124 -7.03 2.33 -10.25
N TRP A 125 -6.98 2.66 -8.95
CA TRP A 125 -6.77 4.03 -8.49
C TRP A 125 -5.32 4.48 -8.56
N PHE A 126 -4.38 3.53 -8.63
CA PHE A 126 -2.94 3.81 -8.52
C PHE A 126 -2.26 3.69 -9.87
N GLU A 127 -1.50 4.73 -10.27
CA GLU A 127 -0.70 4.72 -11.49
C GLU A 127 0.51 3.79 -11.35
N ASP A 128 1.05 3.67 -10.14
CA ASP A 128 2.30 2.95 -9.89
C ASP A 128 2.30 2.25 -8.53
N LEU A 129 3.09 1.18 -8.45
CA LEU A 129 3.28 0.40 -7.25
C LEU A 129 4.74 -0.05 -7.16
N LEU A 130 5.40 0.26 -6.04
CA LEU A 130 6.73 -0.22 -5.71
C LEU A 130 6.67 -1.09 -4.47
N GLY A 131 7.24 -2.29 -4.54
CA GLY A 131 7.27 -3.30 -3.50
C GLY A 131 8.66 -3.56 -2.94
N SER A 132 8.78 -4.51 -2.01
CA SER A 132 10.01 -4.79 -1.28
C SER A 132 11.22 -5.17 -2.16
N ARG A 133 11.00 -5.67 -3.36
CA ARG A 133 12.08 -6.00 -4.31
C ARG A 133 12.58 -4.79 -5.09
N ASP A 134 11.80 -3.70 -5.14
CA ASP A 134 12.15 -2.46 -5.82
C ASP A 134 13.01 -1.55 -4.93
N GLY A 135 13.15 -1.89 -3.66
CA GLY A 135 13.98 -1.17 -2.71
C GLY A 135 13.31 -0.91 -1.36
N THR A 136 13.94 -0.05 -0.58
CA THR A 136 13.40 0.47 0.66
C THR A 136 12.40 1.61 0.39
N LYS A 137 11.59 1.96 1.37
CA LYS A 137 10.63 3.08 1.27
C LYS A 137 11.32 4.41 0.90
N ARG A 138 12.54 4.63 1.38
CA ARG A 138 13.35 5.79 1.01
C ARG A 138 13.74 5.77 -0.48
N GLU A 139 14.17 4.62 -1.00
CA GLU A 139 14.50 4.45 -2.42
C GLU A 139 13.27 4.60 -3.30
N HIS A 140 12.10 4.10 -2.86
CA HIS A 140 10.83 4.36 -3.55
C HIS A 140 10.51 5.85 -3.63
N LEU A 141 10.69 6.61 -2.54
CA LEU A 141 10.50 8.06 -2.55
C LEU A 141 11.47 8.78 -3.50
N GLN A 142 12.73 8.32 -3.57
CA GLN A 142 13.72 8.85 -4.53
C GLN A 142 13.29 8.60 -5.96
N GLU A 143 12.79 7.40 -6.26
CA GLU A 143 12.28 7.07 -7.58
C GLU A 143 11.04 7.91 -7.94
N TYR A 144 10.09 8.08 -7.01
CA TYR A 144 8.94 8.97 -7.24
C TYR A 144 9.35 10.43 -7.42
N ARG A 145 10.36 10.92 -6.68
CA ARG A 145 10.90 12.27 -6.90
C ARG A 145 11.53 12.41 -8.28
N ARG A 146 12.21 11.37 -8.77
CA ARG A 146 12.80 11.36 -10.11
C ARG A 146 11.71 11.40 -11.20
N ARG A 147 10.61 10.66 -11.00
CA ARG A 147 9.46 10.65 -11.95
C ARG A 147 8.66 11.95 -11.91
N TYR A 148 8.53 12.56 -10.75
CA TYR A 148 7.72 13.75 -10.51
C TYR A 148 8.54 14.87 -9.85
N PRO A 149 9.52 15.48 -10.56
CA PRO A 149 10.53 16.36 -9.95
C PRO A 149 9.94 17.63 -9.34
N SER A 150 8.88 18.16 -9.93
CA SER A 150 8.23 19.41 -9.50
C SER A 150 6.96 19.20 -8.67
N ALA A 151 6.48 17.96 -8.52
CA ALA A 151 5.25 17.71 -7.79
C ALA A 151 5.51 17.68 -6.27
N PRO A 152 4.55 18.13 -5.44
CA PRO A 152 4.59 17.87 -4.01
C PRO A 152 4.47 16.35 -3.78
N LEU A 153 5.42 15.76 -3.06
CA LEU A 153 5.34 14.38 -2.65
C LEU A 153 4.73 14.29 -1.25
N ILE A 154 3.72 13.44 -1.14
CA ILE A 154 3.05 13.18 0.14
C ILE A 154 3.13 11.67 0.37
N LEU A 155 3.72 11.26 1.49
CA LEU A 155 3.73 9.88 1.94
C LEU A 155 2.66 9.70 3.03
N VAL A 156 1.77 8.75 2.82
CA VAL A 156 0.73 8.35 3.79
C VAL A 156 1.09 6.96 4.31
N GLY A 157 1.25 6.82 5.61
CA GLY A 157 1.62 5.54 6.22
C GLY A 157 1.19 5.44 7.69
N ASP A 158 1.33 4.27 8.27
CA ASP A 158 0.88 3.96 9.63
C ASP A 158 2.02 3.70 10.62
N SER A 159 3.27 3.78 10.19
CA SER A 159 4.41 3.39 11.01
C SER A 159 5.41 4.53 11.25
N ARG A 160 6.26 4.32 12.27
CA ARG A 160 7.43 5.17 12.51
C ARG A 160 8.34 5.21 11.27
N PHE A 161 8.51 4.09 10.60
CA PHE A 161 9.40 3.96 9.44
C PHE A 161 8.89 4.75 8.22
N ASP A 162 7.58 4.90 8.06
CA ASP A 162 7.00 5.80 7.05
C ASP A 162 7.37 7.26 7.34
N MET A 163 7.17 7.66 8.59
CA MET A 163 7.49 9.03 9.01
C MET A 163 8.98 9.33 8.83
N GLU A 164 9.85 8.43 9.30
CA GLU A 164 11.30 8.57 9.14
C GLU A 164 11.75 8.56 7.68
N ALA A 165 11.17 7.71 6.83
CA ALA A 165 11.45 7.70 5.39
C ALA A 165 11.10 9.06 4.75
N GLY A 166 9.92 9.61 5.04
CA GLY A 166 9.53 10.92 4.56
C GLY A 166 10.43 12.04 5.08
N GLN A 167 10.74 12.05 6.37
CA GLN A 167 11.64 13.04 6.98
C GLN A 167 13.07 12.98 6.41
N SER A 168 13.51 11.81 5.95
CA SER A 168 14.84 11.65 5.35
C SER A 168 14.98 12.35 3.99
N MET A 169 13.88 12.87 3.41
CA MET A 169 13.87 13.42 2.06
C MET A 169 13.23 14.82 2.02
N PRO A 170 13.98 15.85 1.65
CA PRO A 170 13.46 17.21 1.55
C PRO A 170 12.26 17.32 0.60
N GLY A 171 11.24 18.08 1.00
CA GLY A 171 10.05 18.33 0.20
C GLY A 171 9.07 17.14 0.13
N VAL A 172 9.20 16.17 1.03
CA VAL A 172 8.19 15.15 1.29
C VAL A 172 7.38 15.56 2.52
N THR A 173 6.05 15.57 2.38
CA THR A 173 5.12 15.75 3.50
C THR A 173 4.62 14.38 3.94
N THR A 174 4.64 14.09 5.23
CA THR A 174 4.16 12.82 5.77
C THR A 174 2.81 12.97 6.46
N ILE A 175 1.94 12.02 6.22
CA ILE A 175 0.60 11.90 6.82
C ILE A 175 0.54 10.57 7.54
N GLY A 176 0.10 10.57 8.79
CA GLY A 176 0.06 9.39 9.63
C GLY A 176 -1.35 8.83 9.82
N ARG A 177 -1.51 7.50 9.67
CA ARG A 177 -2.67 6.77 10.16
C ARG A 177 -2.33 6.11 11.49
N ALA A 178 -2.99 6.53 12.56
CA ALA A 178 -2.86 5.92 13.87
C ALA A 178 -3.67 4.61 13.95
N SER A 179 -3.30 3.72 14.86
CA SER A 179 -3.98 2.44 15.02
C SER A 179 -4.01 1.96 16.47
N THR A 180 -5.01 1.15 16.79
CA THR A 180 -5.09 0.39 18.05
C THR A 180 -5.40 -1.06 17.70
N VAL A 181 -4.52 -1.96 18.09
CA VAL A 181 -4.61 -3.40 17.78
C VAL A 181 -4.23 -4.19 19.03
N HIS A 182 -5.16 -4.97 19.55
CA HIS A 182 -4.93 -5.94 20.65
C HIS A 182 -4.08 -5.42 21.83
N GLY A 183 -4.43 -4.22 22.35
CA GLY A 183 -3.73 -3.62 23.48
C GLY A 183 -2.47 -2.84 23.13
N TRP A 184 -1.99 -2.92 21.90
CA TRP A 184 -0.98 -2.02 21.35
C TRP A 184 -1.67 -0.80 20.71
N THR A 185 -1.12 0.38 20.97
CA THR A 185 -1.66 1.63 20.40
C THR A 185 -0.52 2.49 19.89
N LEU A 186 -0.66 2.92 18.65
CA LEU A 186 0.13 3.98 18.05
C LEU A 186 -0.77 5.21 17.89
N THR A 187 -0.48 6.24 18.65
CA THR A 187 -1.33 7.43 18.68
C THR A 187 -0.99 8.43 17.57
N PRO A 188 -1.94 9.32 17.19
CA PRO A 188 -1.63 10.45 16.32
C PRO A 188 -0.50 11.35 16.85
N ALA A 189 -0.34 11.44 18.18
CA ALA A 189 0.74 12.20 18.81
C ALA A 189 2.12 11.56 18.57
N ASP A 190 2.19 10.23 18.59
CA ASP A 190 3.44 9.51 18.30
C ASP A 190 3.87 9.73 16.84
N LEU A 191 2.95 9.59 15.90
CA LEU A 191 3.21 9.83 14.48
C LEU A 191 3.66 11.28 14.22
N ARG A 192 3.01 12.25 14.85
CA ARG A 192 3.46 13.65 14.76
C ARG A 192 4.83 13.88 15.37
N ARG A 193 5.16 13.20 16.47
CA ARG A 193 6.51 13.27 17.08
C ARG A 193 7.58 12.74 16.12
N TRP A 194 7.24 11.78 15.26
CA TRP A 194 8.13 11.24 14.23
C TRP A 194 8.09 12.02 12.91
N GLY A 195 7.33 13.11 12.85
CA GLY A 195 7.37 14.05 11.73
C GLY A 195 6.14 14.06 10.82
N ALA A 196 5.04 13.40 11.21
CA ALA A 196 3.79 13.55 10.46
C ALA A 196 3.29 15.01 10.54
N ALA A 197 3.01 15.63 9.41
CA ALA A 197 2.38 16.95 9.32
C ALA A 197 0.94 16.89 9.84
N TRP A 198 0.28 15.75 9.65
CA TRP A 198 -1.03 15.43 10.21
C TRP A 198 -1.13 13.93 10.48
N ALA A 199 -1.87 13.57 11.52
CA ALA A 199 -2.16 12.18 11.84
C ALA A 199 -3.51 12.04 12.54
N ASP A 200 -4.24 10.96 12.23
CA ASP A 200 -5.52 10.59 12.84
C ASP A 200 -5.72 9.06 12.74
N TYR A 201 -6.73 8.53 13.43
CA TYR A 201 -7.14 7.13 13.34
C TYR A 201 -7.91 6.81 12.03
N SER A 202 -8.38 7.82 11.31
CA SER A 202 -9.05 7.68 10.01
C SER A 202 -8.54 8.70 9.02
N LEU A 203 -8.38 8.28 7.78
CA LEU A 203 -7.98 9.14 6.67
C LEU A 203 -9.18 9.86 6.01
N ALA A 204 -10.40 9.72 6.54
CA ALA A 204 -11.61 10.30 5.93
C ALA A 204 -11.52 11.81 5.69
N ARG A 205 -10.79 12.53 6.57
CA ARG A 205 -10.58 13.99 6.50
C ARG A 205 -9.35 14.42 5.71
N LEU A 206 -8.62 13.45 5.11
CA LEU A 206 -7.39 13.78 4.40
C LEU A 206 -7.60 14.82 3.28
N PRO A 207 -8.68 14.81 2.46
CA PRO A 207 -8.87 15.85 1.45
C PRO A 207 -8.92 17.26 2.03
N GLU A 208 -9.63 17.47 3.15
CA GLU A 208 -9.73 18.77 3.82
C GLU A 208 -8.39 19.20 4.43
N VAL A 209 -7.60 18.26 4.91
CA VAL A 209 -6.25 18.49 5.43
C VAL A 209 -5.30 18.92 4.30
N LEU A 210 -5.41 18.27 3.14
CA LEU A 210 -4.60 18.63 1.97
C LEU A 210 -4.90 20.04 1.47
N ASP A 211 -6.16 20.47 1.49
CA ASP A 211 -6.55 21.85 1.14
C ASP A 211 -5.92 22.88 2.10
N GLN A 212 -5.71 22.50 3.37
CA GLN A 212 -5.03 23.35 4.36
C GLN A 212 -3.51 23.34 4.20
N LEU A 213 -2.91 22.17 3.96
CA LEU A 213 -1.45 22.02 3.82
C LEU A 213 -0.94 22.55 2.48
N PHE A 214 -1.76 22.47 1.45
CA PHE A 214 -1.45 22.88 0.09
C PHE A 214 -2.58 23.81 -0.42
N PRO A 215 -2.75 25.00 0.18
CA PRO A 215 -3.77 25.94 -0.27
C PRO A 215 -3.55 26.23 -1.74
N SER A 216 -4.56 25.96 -2.52
CA SER A 216 -4.44 26.04 -3.95
C SER A 216 -4.40 27.51 -4.41
N ASP A 217 -3.34 27.89 -5.10
CA ASP A 217 -3.47 28.68 -6.33
C ASP A 217 -3.99 27.78 -7.49
N ARG A 218 -4.84 26.81 -7.17
CA ARG A 218 -5.50 25.93 -8.14
C ARG A 218 -6.71 26.66 -8.75
N THR A 219 -6.45 27.73 -9.45
CA THR A 219 -7.35 28.16 -10.51
C THR A 219 -7.30 27.04 -11.53
N PRO A 220 -8.41 26.33 -11.82
CA PRO A 220 -8.42 25.38 -12.92
C PRO A 220 -8.08 26.17 -14.17
N THR A 221 -6.93 25.90 -14.78
CA THR A 221 -6.61 26.43 -16.09
C THR A 221 -7.63 25.84 -17.07
N ALA A 222 -8.67 26.61 -17.32
CA ALA A 222 -9.71 26.34 -18.32
C ALA A 222 -9.17 26.35 -19.76
N GLU A 223 -7.86 26.35 -19.96
CA GLU A 223 -7.22 26.51 -21.26
C GLU A 223 -6.81 25.23 -21.98
N ALA A 224 -7.07 24.03 -21.40
CA ALA A 224 -6.72 22.78 -22.08
C ALA A 224 -7.90 22.11 -22.83
N ARG A 225 -9.04 22.80 -23.03
CA ARG A 225 -10.22 22.24 -23.72
C ARG A 225 -10.67 22.94 -24.97
N THR A 226 -9.82 23.75 -25.62
CA THR A 226 -10.18 24.39 -26.90
C THR A 226 -9.03 24.28 -27.91
N SER A 227 -8.66 23.09 -28.32
CA SER A 227 -8.06 22.87 -29.64
C SER A 227 -8.09 21.37 -29.96
N GLY A 228 -9.13 20.95 -30.62
CA GLY A 228 -9.29 19.55 -31.05
C GLY A 228 -10.61 19.32 -31.76
N ASN A 229 -10.99 20.24 -32.65
CA ASN A 229 -12.01 19.98 -33.66
C ASN A 229 -11.37 19.09 -34.74
N GLY A 230 -11.55 17.77 -34.65
CA GLY A 230 -11.25 16.80 -35.70
C GLY A 230 -12.50 15.94 -35.93
N PRO A 231 -12.79 15.51 -37.17
CA PRO A 231 -14.12 15.13 -37.58
C PRO A 231 -14.56 13.76 -37.06
N ALA A 232 -15.84 13.63 -36.82
CA ALA A 232 -16.55 12.39 -36.49
C ALA A 232 -16.20 11.27 -37.49
N SER A 233 -15.62 10.19 -37.01
CA SER A 233 -15.49 8.93 -37.72
C SER A 233 -16.41 7.90 -37.12
N ALA A 234 -17.19 7.31 -38.01
CA ALA A 234 -18.33 6.42 -37.80
C ALA A 234 -18.05 5.20 -36.90
N ALA A 235 -19.06 4.86 -36.13
CA ALA A 235 -19.21 3.63 -35.39
C ALA A 235 -18.93 2.39 -36.26
N ARG A 236 -17.94 1.56 -35.90
CA ARG A 236 -17.86 0.17 -36.34
C ARG A 236 -18.15 -0.71 -35.14
N GLY A 237 -19.27 -1.46 -35.25
CA GLY A 237 -19.65 -2.49 -34.30
C GLY A 237 -18.65 -3.66 -34.29
N PRO A 238 -18.64 -4.50 -33.23
CA PRO A 238 -17.72 -5.62 -33.10
C PRO A 238 -18.01 -6.72 -34.16
N PRO A 239 -16.99 -7.44 -34.64
CA PRO A 239 -17.16 -8.51 -35.61
C PRO A 239 -17.92 -9.68 -35.00
N ARG A 240 -18.91 -10.17 -35.70
CA ARG A 240 -19.64 -11.41 -35.39
C ARG A 240 -18.68 -12.60 -35.51
N ARG A 241 -18.58 -13.41 -34.47
CA ARG A 241 -17.92 -14.72 -34.51
C ARG A 241 -18.80 -15.68 -35.30
N GLU A 242 -18.32 -16.14 -36.44
CA GLU A 242 -18.87 -17.27 -37.16
C GLU A 242 -18.53 -18.56 -36.39
N GLY A 243 -19.55 -19.36 -36.10
CA GLY A 243 -19.42 -20.69 -35.52
C GLY A 243 -18.93 -21.71 -36.53
N PRO A 244 -18.21 -22.77 -36.10
CA PRO A 244 -17.75 -23.83 -37.01
C PRO A 244 -18.93 -24.66 -37.51
N GLY A 245 -19.04 -24.80 -38.84
CA GLY A 245 -19.99 -25.64 -39.54
C GLY A 245 -19.76 -27.15 -39.29
N PRO A 246 -20.74 -28.01 -39.60
CA PRO A 246 -20.74 -29.42 -39.22
C PRO A 246 -19.75 -30.22 -40.08
N ARG A 247 -18.91 -31.03 -39.41
CA ARG A 247 -18.05 -32.01 -40.08
C ARG A 247 -18.86 -33.18 -40.65
N ALA A 248 -18.76 -33.32 -41.95
CA ALA A 248 -19.29 -34.48 -42.68
C ALA A 248 -18.58 -35.78 -42.26
N SER A 249 -19.36 -36.79 -41.93
CA SER A 249 -18.96 -38.17 -41.72
C SER A 249 -18.51 -38.79 -43.05
N ARG A 250 -17.25 -39.19 -43.16
CA ARG A 250 -16.86 -40.17 -44.20
C ARG A 250 -16.67 -41.54 -43.53
N ARG A 251 -17.58 -42.45 -43.82
CA ARG A 251 -17.40 -43.91 -43.75
C ARG A 251 -16.41 -44.33 -44.85
N ARG A 252 -15.46 -45.14 -44.50
CA ARG A 252 -14.86 -46.27 -45.26
C ARG A 252 -14.41 -47.29 -44.23
N GLY A 253 -14.76 -48.44 -44.35
CA GLY A 253 -14.52 -49.63 -45.15
C GLY A 253 -13.43 -50.45 -44.54
#